data_f7d2fb9c835686ec2a32b09382d84998
#
_entry.id   f7d2fb9c835686ec2a32b09382d84998
#
_cell.length_a   1.000
_cell.length_b   1.000
_cell.length_c   1.000
_cell.angle_alpha   90.00
_cell.angle_beta   90.00
_cell.angle_gamma   90.00
#
_symmetry.space_group_name_H-M   'P 1'
#
loop_
_entity.id
_entity.type
_entity.pdbx_description
1 polymer ?
#
loop_
_entity_poly.entity_id
_entity_poly.type
_entity_poly.pdbx_seq_one_letter_code
_entity_poly.pdbx_strand_id
1 'polypeptide(L)'
;WRFEQNPEGRYYIKLMWEKDLLVGHYAVSPCSFVVDGEIMQGALSMTTMTHPDYNGKGIFKILAEELYSFVAKKYDTKCVMGFPNKNSHYGFIKNLSWKDLAVIHHLVMEASCVKPCLSPMITRKETFDQSHADLLKQVTSAFRVSLNRSVDYLNWRYQENPFNKYYIFECRDTILLGFLVVKLYPMPDGSYGVFVVENGIA
;
A
#
# COMPACT_ATOMS: atom_id res chain seq x y z
N TRP A 1 -5.48 -13.06 4.28
CA TRP A 1 -4.17 -12.53 3.94
C TRP A 1 -3.99 -11.07 4.39
N ARG A 2 -4.66 -10.12 3.77
CA ARG A 2 -4.48 -8.68 4.04
C ARG A 2 -4.65 -8.28 5.51
N PHE A 3 -5.59 -8.88 6.20
CA PHE A 3 -5.95 -8.54 7.56
C PHE A 3 -5.25 -9.40 8.62
N GLU A 4 -4.90 -10.64 8.30
CA GLU A 4 -4.43 -11.61 9.30
C GLU A 4 -2.94 -11.94 9.16
N GLN A 5 -2.37 -11.76 7.97
CA GLN A 5 -0.99 -12.14 7.65
C GLN A 5 -0.10 -10.91 7.38
N ASN A 6 -0.56 -9.71 7.75
CA ASN A 6 0.28 -8.51 7.62
C ASN A 6 1.43 -8.57 8.65
N PRO A 7 2.70 -8.54 8.23
CA PRO A 7 3.85 -8.62 9.15
C PRO A 7 3.95 -7.43 10.10
N GLU A 8 3.35 -6.29 9.77
CA GLU A 8 3.31 -5.09 10.62
C GLU A 8 2.29 -5.19 11.76
N GLY A 9 1.52 -6.28 11.83
CA GLY A 9 0.57 -6.55 12.90
C GLY A 9 -0.85 -6.83 12.43
N ARG A 10 -1.73 -7.00 13.41
CA ARG A 10 -3.14 -7.34 13.13
C ARG A 10 -3.91 -6.14 12.61
N TYR A 11 -4.93 -6.42 11.84
CA TYR A 11 -5.91 -5.45 11.38
C TYR A 11 -6.70 -4.83 12.53
N TYR A 12 -7.22 -3.64 12.27
CA TYR A 12 -8.18 -2.98 13.16
C TYR A 12 -9.44 -2.67 12.37
N ILE A 13 -10.57 -3.19 12.87
CA ILE A 13 -11.88 -3.04 12.21
C ILE A 13 -12.89 -2.56 13.23
N LYS A 14 -13.70 -1.60 12.82
CA LYS A 14 -14.94 -1.20 13.50
C LYS A 14 -16.12 -1.54 12.63
N LEU A 15 -17.12 -2.14 13.26
CA LEU A 15 -18.38 -2.52 12.62
C LEU A 15 -19.53 -1.82 13.34
N MET A 16 -20.54 -1.43 12.58
CA MET A 16 -21.80 -0.92 13.11
C MET A 16 -22.95 -1.79 12.63
N TRP A 17 -23.76 -2.23 13.57
CA TRP A 17 -24.91 -3.09 13.32
C TRP A 17 -26.19 -2.39 13.73
N GLU A 18 -27.25 -2.59 12.95
CA GLU A 18 -28.62 -2.33 13.36
C GLU A 18 -29.37 -3.64 13.36
N LYS A 19 -29.68 -4.15 14.56
CA LYS A 19 -30.16 -5.55 14.75
C LYS A 19 -29.18 -6.53 14.10
N ASP A 20 -29.62 -7.27 13.08
CA ASP A 20 -28.80 -8.27 12.37
C ASP A 20 -28.21 -7.74 11.05
N LEU A 21 -28.41 -6.44 10.75
CA LEU A 21 -27.90 -5.81 9.53
C LEU A 21 -26.56 -5.10 9.79
N LEU A 22 -25.51 -5.46 9.07
CA LEU A 22 -24.25 -4.71 9.06
C LEU A 22 -24.46 -3.41 8.28
N VAL A 23 -24.50 -2.28 8.96
CA VAL A 23 -24.75 -0.96 8.36
C VAL A 23 -23.49 -0.15 8.13
N GLY A 24 -22.38 -0.50 8.77
CA GLY A 24 -21.10 0.18 8.56
C GLY A 24 -19.90 -0.70 8.88
N HIS A 25 -18.85 -0.49 8.09
CA HIS A 25 -17.55 -1.14 8.24
C HIS A 25 -16.45 -0.12 7.96
N TYR A 26 -15.48 -0.03 8.86
CA TYR A 26 -14.28 0.78 8.65
C TYR A 26 -13.06 -0.01 9.13
N ALA A 27 -12.04 -0.14 8.27
CA ALA A 27 -10.84 -0.86 8.60
C ALA A 27 -9.58 -0.04 8.31
N VAL A 28 -8.57 -0.27 9.14
CA VAL A 28 -7.20 0.16 8.88
C VAL A 28 -6.25 -1.01 9.05
N SER A 29 -5.23 -1.06 8.21
CA SER A 29 -4.14 -2.03 8.29
C SER A 29 -2.90 -1.34 8.84
N PRO A 30 -2.22 -1.88 9.87
CA PRO A 30 -1.00 -1.28 10.38
C PRO A 30 0.09 -1.24 9.30
N CYS A 31 0.90 -0.21 9.36
CA CYS A 31 2.11 -0.04 8.58
C CYS A 31 3.11 0.80 9.37
N SER A 32 4.40 0.65 9.06
CA SER A 32 5.45 1.44 9.70
C SER A 32 5.99 2.49 8.73
N PHE A 33 6.28 3.67 9.26
CA PHE A 33 6.94 4.75 8.55
C PHE A 33 8.33 4.98 9.13
N VAL A 34 9.26 5.41 8.30
CA VAL A 34 10.49 6.04 8.73
C VAL A 34 10.26 7.55 8.65
N VAL A 35 10.38 8.24 9.78
CA VAL A 35 10.22 9.69 9.90
C VAL A 35 11.48 10.27 10.51
N ASP A 36 12.22 11.09 9.77
CA ASP A 36 13.52 11.65 10.19
C ASP A 36 14.49 10.55 10.75
N GLY A 37 14.46 9.35 10.18
CA GLY A 37 15.29 8.20 10.56
C GLY A 37 14.70 7.28 11.63
N GLU A 38 13.62 7.68 12.29
CA GLU A 38 12.95 6.89 13.35
C GLU A 38 11.75 6.12 12.82
N ILE A 39 11.56 4.89 13.31
CA ILE A 39 10.40 4.07 12.93
C ILE A 39 9.19 4.48 13.77
N MET A 40 8.11 4.84 13.10
CA MET A 40 6.84 5.22 13.70
C MET A 40 5.70 4.34 13.21
N GLN A 41 4.79 4.00 14.12
CA GLN A 41 3.58 3.26 13.75
C GLN A 41 2.56 4.16 13.07
N GLY A 42 2.06 3.69 11.95
CA GLY A 42 0.96 4.28 11.21
C GLY A 42 -0.06 3.25 10.79
N ALA A 43 -1.04 3.66 10.03
CA ALA A 43 -2.02 2.74 9.47
C ALA A 43 -2.50 3.19 8.08
N LEU A 44 -2.81 2.23 7.24
CA LEU A 44 -3.42 2.43 5.93
C LEU A 44 -4.92 2.22 6.03
N SER A 45 -5.70 3.26 5.76
CA SER A 45 -7.16 3.16 5.64
C SER A 45 -7.55 2.37 4.42
N MET A 46 -8.44 1.39 4.60
CA MET A 46 -8.90 0.51 3.54
C MET A 46 -10.27 -0.08 3.82
N THR A 47 -10.92 -0.60 2.79
CA THR A 47 -12.20 -1.33 2.89
C THR A 47 -13.22 -0.63 3.78
N THR A 48 -13.62 0.57 3.40
CA THR A 48 -14.72 1.30 4.07
C THR A 48 -16.05 1.00 3.37
N MET A 49 -17.10 0.83 4.14
CA MET A 49 -18.46 0.60 3.64
C MET A 49 -19.50 1.24 4.57
N THR A 50 -20.50 1.84 3.94
CA THR A 50 -21.76 2.21 4.60
C THR A 50 -22.89 1.62 3.77
N HIS A 51 -23.84 0.97 4.43
CA HIS A 51 -25.02 0.42 3.76
C HIS A 51 -25.78 1.54 3.03
N PRO A 52 -26.26 1.33 1.79
CA PRO A 52 -26.89 2.38 0.99
C PRO A 52 -28.02 3.13 1.72
N ASP A 53 -28.91 2.41 2.41
CA ASP A 53 -30.07 3.00 3.13
C ASP A 53 -29.64 3.79 4.39
N TYR A 54 -28.36 3.73 4.75
CA TYR A 54 -27.76 4.41 5.90
C TYR A 54 -26.80 5.52 5.51
N ASN A 55 -26.73 5.84 4.23
CA ASN A 55 -25.93 6.97 3.77
C ASN A 55 -26.43 8.29 4.38
N GLY A 56 -25.51 9.22 4.63
CA GLY A 56 -25.84 10.53 5.21
C GLY A 56 -26.08 10.52 6.73
N LYS A 57 -26.09 9.35 7.39
CA LYS A 57 -26.30 9.23 8.86
C LYS A 57 -25.01 9.38 9.69
N GLY A 58 -23.90 9.75 9.08
CA GLY A 58 -22.63 9.98 9.80
C GLY A 58 -21.84 8.72 10.18
N ILE A 59 -22.30 7.51 9.80
CA ILE A 59 -21.70 6.21 10.18
C ILE A 59 -20.23 6.14 9.84
N PHE A 60 -19.85 6.55 8.62
CA PHE A 60 -18.47 6.59 8.18
C PHE A 60 -17.58 7.39 9.15
N LYS A 61 -18.04 8.58 9.53
CA LYS A 61 -17.30 9.46 10.45
C LYS A 61 -17.16 8.83 11.84
N ILE A 62 -18.25 8.36 12.39
CA ILE A 62 -18.28 7.74 13.74
C ILE A 62 -17.29 6.57 13.82
N LEU A 63 -17.37 5.64 12.86
CA LEU A 63 -16.50 4.46 12.84
C LEU A 63 -15.02 4.82 12.68
N ALA A 64 -14.72 5.80 11.82
CA ALA A 64 -13.36 6.24 11.59
C ALA A 64 -12.76 6.93 12.83
N GLU A 65 -13.47 7.88 13.44
CA GLU A 65 -13.01 8.62 14.61
C GLU A 65 -12.79 7.69 15.82
N GLU A 66 -13.72 6.77 16.05
CA GLU A 66 -13.55 5.76 17.10
C GLU A 66 -12.36 4.85 16.86
N LEU A 67 -12.18 4.40 15.60
CA LEU A 67 -11.07 3.54 15.25
C LEU A 67 -9.73 4.27 15.39
N TYR A 68 -9.63 5.51 14.92
CA TYR A 68 -8.41 6.32 15.04
C TYR A 68 -8.05 6.56 16.50
N SER A 69 -9.04 6.92 17.32
CA SER A 69 -8.84 7.09 18.76
C SER A 69 -8.35 5.80 19.44
N PHE A 70 -8.91 4.67 19.04
CA PHE A 70 -8.52 3.36 19.58
C PHE A 70 -7.08 3.01 19.19
N VAL A 71 -6.71 3.10 17.91
CA VAL A 71 -5.37 2.72 17.46
C VAL A 71 -4.29 3.68 17.97
N ALA A 72 -4.61 4.97 18.08
CA ALA A 72 -3.71 5.95 18.66
C ALA A 72 -3.40 5.65 20.13
N LYS A 73 -4.44 5.34 20.93
CA LYS A 73 -4.28 5.06 22.37
C LYS A 73 -3.62 3.73 22.66
N LYS A 74 -3.98 2.69 21.91
CA LYS A 74 -3.57 1.32 22.21
C LYS A 74 -2.26 0.92 21.54
N TYR A 75 -1.98 1.45 20.36
CA TYR A 75 -0.86 1.02 19.52
C TYR A 75 0.07 2.17 19.14
N ASP A 76 -0.12 3.34 19.74
CA ASP A 76 0.68 4.54 19.48
C ASP A 76 0.73 4.92 18.00
N THR A 77 -0.33 4.61 17.24
CA THR A 77 -0.45 4.96 15.82
C THR A 77 -0.45 6.48 15.65
N LYS A 78 0.57 6.99 14.97
CA LYS A 78 0.80 8.43 14.84
C LYS A 78 0.04 9.07 13.69
N CYS A 79 -0.23 8.29 12.63
CA CYS A 79 -0.98 8.78 11.46
C CYS A 79 -1.77 7.67 10.78
N VAL A 80 -2.80 8.08 10.06
CA VAL A 80 -3.54 7.21 9.15
C VAL A 80 -3.46 7.84 7.76
N MET A 81 -3.05 7.06 6.78
CA MET A 81 -2.99 7.46 5.38
C MET A 81 -3.94 6.62 4.52
N GLY A 82 -4.17 7.02 3.28
CA GLY A 82 -4.97 6.23 2.35
C GLY A 82 -4.96 6.80 0.94
N PHE A 83 -5.59 6.07 0.04
CA PHE A 83 -5.73 6.39 -1.37
C PHE A 83 -7.21 6.44 -1.73
N PRO A 84 -7.92 7.51 -1.33
CA PRO A 84 -9.34 7.64 -1.59
C PRO A 84 -9.60 7.77 -3.10
N ASN A 85 -10.64 7.13 -3.58
CA ASN A 85 -11.15 7.36 -4.92
C ASN A 85 -12.02 8.64 -4.97
N LYS A 86 -12.45 9.03 -6.17
CA LYS A 86 -13.27 10.24 -6.36
C LYS A 86 -14.53 10.28 -5.50
N ASN A 87 -15.15 9.12 -5.24
CA ASN A 87 -16.41 9.06 -4.47
C ASN A 87 -16.16 9.20 -2.96
N SER A 88 -15.06 8.68 -2.46
CA SER A 88 -14.74 8.69 -1.03
C SER A 88 -13.90 9.91 -0.59
N HIS A 89 -13.14 10.51 -1.50
CA HIS A 89 -12.23 11.64 -1.21
C HIS A 89 -12.92 12.77 -0.43
N TYR A 90 -14.11 13.20 -0.90
CA TYR A 90 -14.87 14.24 -0.22
C TYR A 90 -15.14 13.89 1.27
N GLY A 91 -15.52 12.64 1.53
CA GLY A 91 -15.78 12.17 2.89
C GLY A 91 -14.56 12.23 3.80
N PHE A 92 -13.38 11.85 3.29
CA PHE A 92 -12.13 11.92 4.04
C PHE A 92 -11.72 13.36 4.35
N ILE A 93 -11.76 14.24 3.37
CA ILE A 93 -11.39 15.66 3.57
C ILE A 93 -12.40 16.38 4.46
N LYS A 94 -13.69 16.28 4.14
CA LYS A 94 -14.73 17.08 4.80
C LYS A 94 -15.12 16.56 6.18
N ASN A 95 -15.23 15.23 6.33
CA ASN A 95 -15.75 14.65 7.56
C ASN A 95 -14.66 14.22 8.54
N LEU A 96 -13.46 13.86 8.04
CA LEU A 96 -12.36 13.36 8.86
C LEU A 96 -11.16 14.32 8.90
N SER A 97 -11.28 15.49 8.31
CA SER A 97 -10.22 16.51 8.29
C SER A 97 -8.89 16.02 7.71
N TRP A 98 -8.94 15.07 6.78
CA TRP A 98 -7.75 14.62 6.08
C TRP A 98 -7.17 15.73 5.22
N LYS A 99 -5.87 15.62 4.95
CA LYS A 99 -5.15 16.55 4.07
C LYS A 99 -4.63 15.79 2.86
N ASP A 100 -4.78 16.39 1.69
CA ASP A 100 -4.12 15.90 0.49
C ASP A 100 -2.61 16.09 0.61
N LEU A 101 -1.86 15.03 0.36
CA LEU A 101 -0.39 15.06 0.35
C LEU A 101 0.13 15.25 -1.08
N ALA A 102 -0.40 14.48 -2.02
CA ALA A 102 0.00 14.54 -3.42
C ALA A 102 -1.07 13.90 -4.31
N VAL A 103 -1.03 14.27 -5.58
CA VAL A 103 -1.76 13.56 -6.63
C VAL A 103 -0.83 12.50 -7.22
N ILE A 104 -1.27 11.24 -7.23
CA ILE A 104 -0.53 10.16 -7.85
C ILE A 104 -0.92 10.09 -9.32
N HIS A 105 0.03 10.43 -10.19
CA HIS A 105 -0.14 10.35 -11.63
C HIS A 105 0.20 8.95 -12.14
N HIS A 106 -0.64 8.42 -13.01
CA HIS A 106 -0.33 7.23 -13.77
C HIS A 106 0.47 7.64 -15.00
N LEU A 107 1.73 7.23 -15.07
CA LEU A 107 2.56 7.41 -16.26
C LEU A 107 2.37 6.20 -17.16
N VAL A 108 2.08 6.45 -18.44
CA VAL A 108 1.88 5.41 -19.45
C VAL A 108 2.90 5.61 -20.56
N MET A 109 3.50 4.51 -20.97
CA MET A 109 4.44 4.47 -22.10
C MET A 109 4.06 3.32 -23.03
N GLU A 110 4.05 3.57 -24.33
CA GLU A 110 3.86 2.54 -25.34
C GLU A 110 5.03 1.57 -25.35
N ALA A 111 4.73 0.26 -25.39
CA ALA A 111 5.76 -0.77 -25.38
C ALA A 111 6.75 -0.66 -26.56
N SER A 112 6.28 -0.14 -27.71
CA SER A 112 7.11 0.16 -28.89
C SER A 112 8.21 1.20 -28.63
N CYS A 113 8.04 2.04 -27.60
CA CYS A 113 9.04 3.02 -27.17
C CYS A 113 10.16 2.40 -26.34
N VAL A 114 9.98 1.16 -25.87
CA VAL A 114 10.95 0.45 -25.04
C VAL A 114 11.90 -0.34 -25.94
N LYS A 115 13.18 -0.02 -25.89
CA LYS A 115 14.19 -0.83 -26.58
C LYS A 115 14.50 -2.07 -25.75
N PRO A 116 14.33 -3.29 -26.31
CA PRO A 116 14.73 -4.50 -25.59
C PRO A 116 16.22 -4.44 -25.23
N CYS A 117 16.52 -4.72 -23.98
CA CYS A 117 17.88 -4.85 -23.48
C CYS A 117 17.99 -6.20 -22.78
N LEU A 118 18.80 -7.09 -23.32
CA LEU A 118 19.15 -8.35 -22.67
C LEU A 118 20.48 -8.14 -21.95
N SER A 119 20.45 -8.22 -20.64
CA SER A 119 21.64 -8.13 -19.80
C SER A 119 21.72 -9.36 -18.90
N PRO A 120 22.88 -10.03 -18.80
CA PRO A 120 23.06 -11.13 -17.85
C PRO A 120 22.95 -10.69 -16.39
N MET A 121 23.03 -9.39 -16.13
CA MET A 121 22.83 -8.81 -14.80
C MET A 121 21.37 -8.77 -14.37
N ILE A 122 20.42 -8.93 -15.31
CA ILE A 122 19.00 -8.89 -15.00
C ILE A 122 18.49 -10.32 -14.84
N THR A 123 18.01 -10.62 -13.63
CA THR A 123 17.46 -11.92 -13.31
C THR A 123 16.08 -11.79 -12.70
N ARG A 124 15.26 -12.82 -12.90
CA ARG A 124 13.99 -12.96 -12.21
C ARG A 124 14.20 -13.61 -10.86
N LYS A 125 13.50 -13.08 -9.84
CA LYS A 125 13.51 -13.61 -8.47
C LYS A 125 12.10 -14.03 -8.07
N GLU A 126 12.04 -14.97 -7.13
CA GLU A 126 10.76 -15.42 -6.55
C GLU A 126 10.50 -14.74 -5.20
N THR A 127 11.54 -14.31 -4.50
CA THR A 127 11.45 -13.72 -3.16
C THR A 127 12.38 -12.53 -3.02
N PHE A 128 12.10 -11.68 -2.03
CA PHE A 128 13.00 -10.61 -1.61
C PHE A 128 13.94 -11.10 -0.51
N ASP A 129 15.14 -10.53 -0.47
CA ASP A 129 16.13 -10.71 0.57
C ASP A 129 16.54 -9.37 1.20
N GLN A 130 17.46 -9.41 2.16
CA GLN A 130 17.89 -8.21 2.90
C GLN A 130 18.46 -7.13 1.99
N SER A 131 19.13 -7.49 0.89
CA SER A 131 19.69 -6.50 -0.04
C SER A 131 18.64 -5.60 -0.68
N HIS A 132 17.41 -6.10 -0.90
CA HIS A 132 16.29 -5.29 -1.41
C HIS A 132 15.80 -4.27 -0.38
N ALA A 133 15.66 -4.67 0.89
CA ALA A 133 15.27 -3.76 1.96
C ALA A 133 16.36 -2.70 2.21
N ASP A 134 17.62 -3.10 2.19
CA ASP A 134 18.76 -2.19 2.35
C ASP A 134 18.83 -1.16 1.21
N LEU A 135 18.63 -1.61 -0.04
CA LEU A 135 18.55 -0.71 -1.18
C LEU A 135 17.41 0.31 -1.02
N LEU A 136 16.21 -0.14 -0.65
CA LEU A 136 15.07 0.76 -0.41
C LEU A 136 15.36 1.75 0.72
N LYS A 137 15.98 1.30 1.80
CA LYS A 137 16.40 2.18 2.88
C LYS A 137 17.39 3.25 2.39
N GLN A 138 18.35 2.86 1.56
CA GLN A 138 19.31 3.78 0.97
C GLN A 138 18.62 4.80 0.05
N VAL A 139 17.79 4.35 -0.89
CA VAL A 139 17.10 5.25 -1.87
C VAL A 139 16.14 6.20 -1.18
N THR A 140 15.52 5.76 -0.08
CA THR A 140 14.55 6.59 0.65
C THR A 140 15.18 7.44 1.75
N SER A 141 16.47 7.29 2.02
CA SER A 141 17.17 8.03 3.07
C SER A 141 17.17 9.57 2.89
N ALA A 142 17.01 10.04 1.65
CA ALA A 142 16.88 11.46 1.35
C ALA A 142 15.50 12.06 1.69
N PHE A 143 14.51 11.22 1.95
CA PHE A 143 13.15 11.65 2.27
C PHE A 143 12.96 11.68 3.79
N ARG A 144 12.38 12.76 4.28
CA ARG A 144 12.05 12.88 5.71
C ARG A 144 11.00 11.86 6.16
N VAL A 145 10.13 11.44 5.24
CA VAL A 145 9.07 10.46 5.51
C VAL A 145 9.04 9.44 4.38
N SER A 146 9.13 8.16 4.72
CA SER A 146 8.97 7.06 3.79
C SER A 146 8.25 5.88 4.45
N LEU A 147 7.62 5.03 3.65
CA LEU A 147 7.10 3.76 4.15
C LEU A 147 8.28 2.83 4.49
N ASN A 148 8.26 2.24 5.67
CA ASN A 148 9.22 1.19 6.02
C ASN A 148 8.87 -0.09 5.24
N ARG A 149 9.79 -0.55 4.39
CA ARG A 149 9.62 -1.73 3.53
C ARG A 149 10.64 -2.79 3.90
N SER A 150 10.34 -3.51 4.98
CA SER A 150 11.14 -4.66 5.41
C SER A 150 11.05 -5.81 4.41
N VAL A 151 11.94 -6.79 4.52
CA VAL A 151 11.90 -8.03 3.71
C VAL A 151 10.55 -8.74 3.88
N ASP A 152 10.08 -8.85 5.12
CA ASP A 152 8.79 -9.48 5.42
C ASP A 152 7.63 -8.74 4.77
N TYR A 153 7.64 -7.39 4.84
CA TYR A 153 6.64 -6.57 4.16
C TYR A 153 6.65 -6.79 2.64
N LEU A 154 7.83 -6.82 2.01
CA LEU A 154 7.96 -7.01 0.56
C LEU A 154 7.46 -8.40 0.14
N ASN A 155 7.87 -9.45 0.85
CA ASN A 155 7.43 -10.81 0.56
C ASN A 155 5.92 -10.97 0.77
N TRP A 156 5.40 -10.53 1.89
CA TRP A 156 3.96 -10.52 2.16
C TRP A 156 3.19 -9.75 1.06
N ARG A 157 3.64 -8.57 0.71
CA ARG A 157 2.95 -7.68 -0.23
C ARG A 157 2.89 -8.25 -1.64
N TYR A 158 3.97 -8.86 -2.11
CA TYR A 158 4.14 -9.23 -3.51
C TYR A 158 4.23 -10.73 -3.72
N GLN A 159 5.01 -11.45 -2.96
CA GLN A 159 5.22 -12.88 -3.17
C GLN A 159 4.06 -13.71 -2.60
N GLU A 160 3.60 -13.40 -1.39
CA GLU A 160 2.54 -14.14 -0.70
C GLU A 160 1.13 -13.65 -1.03
N ASN A 161 0.99 -12.72 -1.98
CA ASN A 161 -0.30 -12.16 -2.35
C ASN A 161 -1.16 -13.19 -3.10
N PRO A 162 -2.27 -13.67 -2.52
CA PRO A 162 -3.06 -14.72 -3.15
C PRO A 162 -3.96 -14.24 -4.29
N PHE A 163 -4.13 -12.92 -4.45
CA PHE A 163 -5.06 -12.34 -5.42
C PHE A 163 -4.38 -11.81 -6.68
N ASN A 164 -3.07 -11.54 -6.59
CA ASN A 164 -2.33 -10.97 -7.70
C ASN A 164 -0.99 -11.68 -7.86
N LYS A 165 -0.63 -11.97 -9.09
CA LYS A 165 0.68 -12.48 -9.44
C LYS A 165 1.58 -11.31 -9.79
N TYR A 166 2.70 -11.22 -9.09
CA TYR A 166 3.76 -10.25 -9.34
C TYR A 166 5.00 -10.95 -9.86
N TYR A 167 5.82 -10.20 -10.57
CA TYR A 167 7.10 -10.66 -11.10
C TYR A 167 8.16 -9.72 -10.59
N ILE A 168 9.18 -10.27 -9.95
CA ILE A 168 10.29 -9.53 -9.36
C ILE A 168 11.49 -9.68 -10.32
N PHE A 169 12.05 -8.58 -10.74
CA PHE A 169 13.28 -8.54 -11.52
C PHE A 169 14.32 -7.74 -10.76
N GLU A 170 15.52 -8.26 -10.66
CA GLU A 170 16.67 -7.54 -10.10
C GLU A 170 17.75 -7.33 -11.14
N CYS A 171 18.47 -6.22 -11.01
CA CYS A 171 19.70 -5.96 -11.69
C CYS A 171 20.82 -6.04 -10.65
N ARG A 172 21.71 -7.02 -10.81
CA ARG A 172 22.77 -7.32 -9.86
C ARG A 172 24.09 -7.59 -10.58
N ASP A 173 25.13 -6.98 -10.05
CA ASP A 173 26.51 -7.35 -10.33
C ASP A 173 27.06 -8.01 -9.05
N THR A 174 28.07 -7.47 -8.42
CA THR A 174 28.54 -7.88 -7.10
C THR A 174 27.56 -7.46 -5.99
N ILE A 175 26.85 -6.38 -6.18
CA ILE A 175 25.79 -5.84 -5.31
C ILE A 175 24.49 -5.70 -6.09
N LEU A 176 23.38 -5.56 -5.37
CA LEU A 176 22.10 -5.21 -5.96
C LEU A 176 22.11 -3.74 -6.40
N LEU A 177 21.97 -3.51 -7.71
CA LEU A 177 21.95 -2.18 -8.31
C LEU A 177 20.53 -1.62 -8.42
N GLY A 178 19.54 -2.51 -8.53
CA GLY A 178 18.15 -2.11 -8.62
C GLY A 178 17.22 -3.31 -8.76
N PHE A 179 15.94 -3.07 -8.54
CA PHE A 179 14.89 -4.05 -8.79
C PHE A 179 13.60 -3.39 -9.25
N LEU A 180 12.77 -4.19 -9.91
CA LEU A 180 11.41 -3.84 -10.32
C LEU A 180 10.46 -4.94 -9.89
N VAL A 181 9.27 -4.54 -9.43
CA VAL A 181 8.14 -5.43 -9.26
C VAL A 181 7.07 -5.05 -10.27
N VAL A 182 6.69 -5.99 -11.09
CA VAL A 182 5.69 -5.75 -12.13
C VAL A 182 4.50 -6.68 -11.99
N LYS A 183 3.36 -6.20 -12.46
CA LYS A 183 2.12 -6.96 -12.58
C LYS A 183 1.61 -6.84 -14.02
N LEU A 184 1.23 -7.97 -14.60
CA LEU A 184 0.51 -8.00 -15.87
C LEU A 184 -0.99 -7.76 -15.64
N TYR A 185 -1.62 -7.07 -16.56
CA TYR A 185 -3.08 -6.91 -16.58
C TYR A 185 -3.60 -7.05 -18.02
N PRO A 186 -4.75 -7.72 -18.21
CA PRO A 186 -5.32 -7.88 -19.53
C PRO A 186 -5.90 -6.55 -20.02
N MET A 187 -5.68 -6.29 -21.31
CA MET A 187 -6.26 -5.15 -22.02
C MET A 187 -7.54 -5.60 -22.76
N PRO A 188 -8.45 -4.68 -23.08
CA PRO A 188 -9.68 -4.99 -23.82
C PRO A 188 -9.45 -5.64 -25.19
N ASP A 189 -8.33 -5.38 -25.83
CA ASP A 189 -7.93 -5.92 -27.13
C ASP A 189 -7.28 -7.32 -27.05
N GLY A 190 -7.21 -7.90 -25.84
CA GLY A 190 -6.58 -9.19 -25.60
C GLY A 190 -5.07 -9.16 -25.40
N SER A 191 -4.44 -7.99 -25.54
CA SER A 191 -3.03 -7.80 -25.18
C SER A 191 -2.84 -7.68 -23.65
N TYR A 192 -1.59 -7.53 -23.22
CA TYR A 192 -1.26 -7.31 -21.80
C TYR A 192 -0.54 -5.98 -21.62
N GLY A 193 -1.01 -5.23 -20.64
CA GLY A 193 -0.25 -4.10 -20.08
C GLY A 193 0.63 -4.56 -18.93
N VAL A 194 1.65 -3.77 -18.62
CA VAL A 194 2.58 -3.99 -17.50
C VAL A 194 2.50 -2.81 -16.55
N PHE A 195 2.14 -3.07 -15.29
CA PHE A 195 2.29 -2.11 -14.21
C PHE A 195 3.62 -2.31 -13.49
N VAL A 196 4.41 -1.28 -13.39
CA VAL A 196 5.49 -1.20 -12.40
C VAL A 196 4.85 -0.76 -11.09
N VAL A 197 4.87 -1.64 -10.09
CA VAL A 197 4.18 -1.42 -8.81
C VAL A 197 5.12 -1.12 -7.65
N GLU A 198 6.40 -1.46 -7.81
CA GLU A 198 7.47 -1.14 -6.88
C GLU A 198 8.80 -1.06 -7.64
N ASN A 199 9.70 -0.23 -7.16
CA ASN A 199 11.07 -0.18 -7.67
C ASN A 199 12.05 0.30 -6.59
N GLY A 200 13.28 -0.11 -6.72
CA GLY A 200 14.43 0.44 -6.01
C GLY A 200 15.58 0.54 -7.00
N ILE A 201 16.13 1.72 -7.17
CA ILE A 201 17.24 1.98 -8.09
C ILE A 201 18.26 2.84 -7.33
N ALA A 202 19.51 2.35 -7.27
CA ALA A 202 20.63 3.05 -6.63
C ALA A 202 21.09 4.29 -7.41
#